data_3b0741352759854dd75bc7fd1711dfb5
#
_entry.id   3b0741352759854dd75bc7fd1711dfb5
#
_cell.length_a   1.000
_cell.length_b   1.000
_cell.length_c   1.000
_cell.angle_alpha   90.00
_cell.angle_beta   90.00
_cell.angle_gamma   90.00
#
_symmetry.space_group_name_H-M   'P 1'
#
loop_
_entity.id
_entity.type
_entity.pdbx_description
1 polymer ?
#
loop_
_entity_poly.entity_id
_entity_poly.type
_entity_poly.pdbx_seq_one_letter_code
_entity_poly.pdbx_strand_id
1 'polypeptide(L)'
;FRQSFACSTLCPLTSKYHQMPQTTPHTFHIPVMGLAFSIDSPLKVARFGISSVVSLSDDSLLEHMRQHYSQVYNRPFTPISEKEEDYRAKRVTAYLNLLDELVTQQMAEMQQQDFTHGSDLTKYFEMLPENSPLREQYLEMKETTDPFWKQHLQEELCDAMVPGSIDVNIMTKLDKANYDRNGDLLPQEYSDALAALRGFANSTVRSSVIFSAGMNMRLYGYLENFKCFYPDVDGYFEKTVTIKVSDYRSAMVQGKILAKKGIWVSEFRIESGLNCGGHAFATDGYLIGPILEEFKQNREALRLELYSLFSAALAAKGIHGPAQVPVQRLTVQGGIGTAQEQNFLLEYYGADATGWGTPFLLVPEASTVDEPTLQQLSAAKADDLFLSPISPLGVPFNSLRNTSNELLKKERAD
;
A
#
# COMPACT_ATOMS: atom_id res chain seq x y z
N PHE A 1 24.40 47.14 3.78
CA PHE A 1 24.92 46.12 4.68
C PHE A 1 23.95 44.95 4.67
N ARG A 2 24.21 43.94 3.86
CA ARG A 2 23.54 42.65 3.91
C ARG A 2 24.41 41.70 4.70
N GLN A 3 23.99 41.30 5.88
CA GLN A 3 24.59 40.19 6.59
C GLN A 3 23.84 38.91 6.20
N SER A 4 24.56 38.02 5.53
CA SER A 4 24.18 36.66 5.29
C SER A 4 24.29 35.86 6.57
N PHE A 5 23.17 35.40 7.13
CA PHE A 5 23.19 34.36 8.16
C PHE A 5 23.12 33.01 7.42
N ALA A 6 24.28 32.38 7.33
CA ALA A 6 24.35 30.96 7.01
C ALA A 6 23.99 30.18 8.28
N CYS A 7 22.80 29.62 8.35
CA CYS A 7 22.45 28.67 9.39
C CYS A 7 22.85 27.28 8.91
N SER A 8 24.05 26.86 9.29
CA SER A 8 24.55 25.51 9.17
C SER A 8 24.22 24.77 10.48
N THR A 9 23.08 24.12 10.51
CA THR A 9 22.85 22.96 11.41
C THR A 9 21.81 22.08 10.74
N LEU A 10 22.29 21.09 10.06
CA LEU A 10 21.46 19.91 9.65
C LEU A 10 20.97 19.26 10.95
N CYS A 11 19.77 19.61 11.38
CA CYS A 11 19.04 18.89 12.39
C CYS A 11 18.64 17.55 11.77
N PRO A 12 18.89 16.41 12.41
CA PRO A 12 18.47 15.11 11.86
C PRO A 12 16.94 15.04 11.89
N LEU A 13 16.32 15.23 10.72
CA LEU A 13 14.88 15.11 10.46
C LEU A 13 14.29 13.72 10.77
N THR A 14 15.11 12.77 11.18
CA THR A 14 14.72 11.37 11.44
C THR A 14 13.97 11.16 12.76
N SER A 15 13.89 12.14 13.65
CA SER A 15 13.41 11.93 15.04
C SER A 15 11.91 12.19 15.25
N LYS A 16 11.27 13.08 14.47
CA LYS A 16 9.86 13.47 14.70
C LYS A 16 8.84 12.47 14.14
N TYR A 17 9.16 11.76 13.06
CA TYR A 17 8.24 10.78 12.44
C TYR A 17 8.20 9.42 13.15
N HIS A 18 8.94 9.25 14.25
CA HIS A 18 9.15 7.96 14.92
C HIS A 18 8.08 7.58 15.95
N GLN A 19 7.12 8.42 16.28
CA GLN A 19 6.30 8.23 17.49
C GLN A 19 4.78 8.31 17.33
N MET A 20 4.23 8.41 16.10
CA MET A 20 2.77 8.35 15.96
C MET A 20 2.32 7.11 15.18
N PRO A 21 1.19 6.48 15.58
CA PRO A 21 0.51 5.57 14.66
C PRO A 21 0.22 6.38 13.41
N GLN A 22 0.67 5.91 12.23
CA GLN A 22 0.45 6.62 10.97
C GLN A 22 -1.06 6.68 10.69
N THR A 23 -1.71 7.72 11.19
CA THR A 23 -3.04 8.09 10.72
C THR A 23 -2.84 8.63 9.31
N THR A 24 -3.19 7.82 8.33
CA THR A 24 -3.16 8.27 6.93
C THR A 24 -4.12 9.46 6.79
N PRO A 25 -3.69 10.56 6.14
CA PRO A 25 -4.54 11.75 6.00
C PRO A 25 -5.85 11.49 5.24
N HIS A 26 -5.86 10.44 4.41
CA HIS A 26 -6.98 10.08 3.56
C HIS A 26 -7.72 8.83 4.03
N THR A 27 -9.02 8.78 3.76
CA THR A 27 -9.91 7.62 3.98
C THR A 27 -9.95 6.68 2.78
N PHE A 28 -8.98 6.79 1.87
CA PHE A 28 -8.82 5.88 0.74
C PHE A 28 -7.34 5.55 0.53
N HIS A 29 -7.11 4.50 -0.24
CA HIS A 29 -5.77 4.11 -0.71
C HIS A 29 -5.85 3.64 -2.17
N ILE A 30 -4.71 3.65 -2.86
CA ILE A 30 -4.58 3.08 -4.20
C ILE A 30 -4.09 1.63 -4.06
N PRO A 31 -4.94 0.63 -4.36
CA PRO A 31 -4.58 -0.79 -4.25
C PRO A 31 -3.73 -1.23 -5.46
N VAL A 32 -3.46 -2.53 -5.54
CA VAL A 32 -2.85 -3.12 -6.74
C VAL A 32 -3.82 -2.99 -7.92
N MET A 33 -3.44 -2.16 -8.90
CA MET A 33 -4.21 -1.93 -10.13
C MET A 33 -3.82 -2.86 -11.28
N GLY A 34 -2.79 -3.66 -11.07
CA GLY A 34 -2.11 -4.53 -12.02
C GLY A 34 -0.61 -4.47 -11.77
N LEU A 35 0.14 -5.50 -12.14
CA LEU A 35 1.56 -5.61 -11.77
C LEU A 35 2.38 -4.41 -12.28
N ALA A 36 2.17 -4.00 -13.52
CA ALA A 36 2.90 -2.90 -14.15
C ALA A 36 2.47 -1.51 -13.64
N PHE A 37 1.21 -1.36 -13.19
CA PHE A 37 0.70 -0.06 -12.73
C PHE A 37 0.90 0.18 -11.22
N SER A 38 1.31 -0.85 -10.48
CA SER A 38 1.52 -0.79 -9.03
C SER A 38 2.99 -1.03 -8.67
N ILE A 39 3.89 -0.45 -9.44
CA ILE A 39 5.33 -0.58 -9.18
C ILE A 39 5.91 0.69 -8.56
N ASP A 40 5.44 1.85 -8.98
CA ASP A 40 5.97 3.17 -8.66
C ASP A 40 4.92 4.16 -8.13
N SER A 41 3.70 3.71 -7.86
CA SER A 41 2.61 4.56 -7.35
C SER A 41 3.01 5.45 -6.16
N PRO A 42 3.79 4.97 -5.16
CA PRO A 42 4.21 5.83 -4.05
C PRO A 42 4.99 7.07 -4.47
N LEU A 43 5.86 6.99 -5.48
CA LEU A 43 6.61 8.15 -5.98
C LEU A 43 5.72 9.22 -6.60
N LYS A 44 4.52 8.84 -7.01
CA LYS A 44 3.54 9.74 -7.63
C LYS A 44 2.63 10.39 -6.62
N VAL A 45 2.18 9.65 -5.60
CA VAL A 45 1.07 10.08 -4.75
C VAL A 45 1.40 10.20 -3.26
N ALA A 46 2.45 9.54 -2.77
CA ALA A 46 2.71 9.50 -1.32
C ALA A 46 2.98 10.89 -0.73
N ARG A 47 3.65 11.80 -1.47
CA ARG A 47 3.87 13.17 -1.01
C ARG A 47 2.56 13.93 -0.73
N PHE A 48 1.44 13.52 -1.33
CA PHE A 48 0.12 14.09 -1.07
C PHE A 48 -0.64 13.39 0.07
N GLY A 49 0.02 12.58 0.87
CA GLY A 49 -0.61 11.83 1.97
C GLY A 49 -1.42 10.61 1.50
N ILE A 50 -1.40 10.28 0.20
CA ILE A 50 -2.17 9.17 -0.36
C ILE A 50 -1.37 7.88 -0.27
N SER A 51 -1.90 6.92 0.48
CA SER A 51 -1.30 5.58 0.59
C SER A 51 -1.49 4.78 -0.68
N SER A 52 -0.46 4.03 -1.07
CA SER A 52 -0.51 3.20 -2.27
C SER A 52 0.34 1.93 -2.13
N VAL A 53 0.15 0.99 -3.04
CA VAL A 53 0.72 -0.34 -2.95
C VAL A 53 1.79 -0.56 -4.01
N VAL A 54 2.92 -1.11 -3.60
CA VAL A 54 3.95 -1.66 -4.50
C VAL A 54 3.79 -3.17 -4.59
N SER A 55 3.72 -3.73 -5.80
CA SER A 55 3.61 -5.17 -6.02
C SER A 55 4.99 -5.80 -6.25
N LEU A 56 5.41 -6.69 -5.36
CA LEU A 56 6.69 -7.40 -5.42
C LEU A 56 6.57 -8.72 -6.19
N SER A 57 6.16 -8.65 -7.44
CA SER A 57 5.93 -9.86 -8.26
C SER A 57 7.13 -10.30 -9.09
N ASP A 58 8.06 -9.40 -9.39
CA ASP A 58 9.20 -9.62 -10.28
C ASP A 58 10.39 -8.76 -9.84
N ASP A 59 11.41 -9.39 -9.31
CA ASP A 59 12.62 -8.73 -8.84
C ASP A 59 13.45 -8.10 -9.97
N SER A 60 13.36 -8.64 -11.18
CA SER A 60 14.02 -8.08 -12.37
C SER A 60 13.41 -6.74 -12.75
N LEU A 61 12.07 -6.65 -12.71
CA LEU A 61 11.38 -5.38 -12.91
C LEU A 61 11.77 -4.36 -11.82
N LEU A 62 11.84 -4.78 -10.55
CA LEU A 62 12.27 -3.88 -9.47
C LEU A 62 13.68 -3.33 -9.71
N GLU A 63 14.61 -4.16 -10.19
CA GLU A 63 15.97 -3.72 -10.49
C GLU A 63 16.02 -2.72 -11.65
N HIS A 64 15.22 -2.94 -12.71
CA HIS A 64 15.10 -1.98 -13.80
C HIS A 64 14.49 -0.65 -13.33
N MET A 65 13.46 -0.69 -12.48
CA MET A 65 12.87 0.50 -11.91
C MET A 65 13.84 1.24 -10.99
N ARG A 66 14.64 0.50 -10.22
CA ARG A 66 15.71 1.08 -9.40
C ARG A 66 16.75 1.80 -10.27
N GLN A 67 17.18 1.19 -11.36
CA GLN A 67 18.08 1.82 -12.33
C GLN A 67 17.46 3.09 -12.91
N HIS A 68 16.22 3.01 -13.39
CA HIS A 68 15.50 4.13 -13.99
C HIS A 68 15.39 5.32 -13.03
N TYR A 69 14.90 5.10 -11.81
CA TYR A 69 14.73 6.19 -10.85
C TYR A 69 16.06 6.71 -10.29
N SER A 70 17.08 5.88 -10.18
CA SER A 70 18.43 6.37 -9.87
C SER A 70 18.93 7.34 -10.93
N GLN A 71 18.67 7.09 -12.21
CA GLN A 71 19.02 8.00 -13.31
C GLN A 71 18.18 9.30 -13.27
N VAL A 72 16.86 9.19 -13.11
CA VAL A 72 15.94 10.34 -13.04
C VAL A 72 16.31 11.31 -11.92
N TYR A 73 16.70 10.77 -10.77
CA TYR A 73 17.05 11.56 -9.58
C TYR A 73 18.57 11.79 -9.41
N ASN A 74 19.38 11.51 -10.45
CA ASN A 74 20.85 11.64 -10.43
C ASN A 74 21.50 10.96 -9.21
N ARG A 75 21.06 9.76 -8.89
CA ARG A 75 21.60 8.96 -7.78
C ARG A 75 22.58 7.90 -8.28
N PRO A 76 23.58 7.53 -7.49
CA PRO A 76 24.48 6.43 -7.82
C PRO A 76 23.69 5.12 -7.99
N PHE A 77 24.03 4.34 -9.02
CA PHE A 77 23.44 3.04 -9.27
C PHE A 77 24.54 1.99 -9.41
N THR A 78 24.46 0.95 -8.60
CA THR A 78 25.28 -0.27 -8.73
C THR A 78 24.34 -1.45 -8.94
N PRO A 79 24.41 -2.16 -10.07
CA PRO A 79 23.52 -3.29 -10.36
C PRO A 79 23.70 -4.43 -9.35
N ILE A 80 22.61 -5.01 -8.90
CA ILE A 80 22.61 -6.23 -8.10
C ILE A 80 22.50 -7.42 -9.06
N SER A 81 23.63 -8.12 -9.22
CA SER A 81 23.75 -9.23 -10.16
C SER A 81 22.99 -10.47 -9.66
N GLU A 82 22.35 -11.22 -10.57
CA GLU A 82 21.79 -12.55 -10.27
C GLU A 82 22.83 -13.56 -9.80
N LYS A 83 24.12 -13.21 -9.92
CA LYS A 83 25.22 -14.01 -9.41
C LYS A 83 25.47 -13.82 -7.92
N GLU A 84 24.89 -12.78 -7.32
CA GLU A 84 25.02 -12.55 -5.89
C GLU A 84 24.10 -13.50 -5.11
N GLU A 85 24.56 -13.88 -3.93
CA GLU A 85 23.72 -14.62 -3.00
C GLU A 85 22.52 -13.76 -2.59
N ASP A 86 21.32 -14.36 -2.57
CA ASP A 86 20.07 -13.71 -2.20
C ASP A 86 19.74 -12.43 -2.99
N TYR A 87 20.12 -12.38 -4.25
CA TYR A 87 19.95 -11.19 -5.09
C TYR A 87 18.50 -10.70 -5.17
N ARG A 88 17.51 -11.62 -5.12
CA ARG A 88 16.10 -11.23 -5.14
C ARG A 88 15.71 -10.39 -3.94
N ALA A 89 16.03 -10.85 -2.73
CA ALA A 89 15.74 -10.06 -1.53
C ALA A 89 16.53 -8.74 -1.51
N LYS A 90 17.79 -8.75 -1.95
CA LYS A 90 18.60 -7.53 -2.07
C LYS A 90 18.01 -6.51 -3.03
N ARG A 91 17.52 -6.94 -4.19
CA ARG A 91 16.84 -6.06 -5.17
C ARG A 91 15.57 -5.45 -4.58
N VAL A 92 14.75 -6.27 -3.90
CA VAL A 92 13.55 -5.80 -3.20
C VAL A 92 13.92 -4.77 -2.14
N THR A 93 14.89 -5.07 -1.26
CA THR A 93 15.35 -4.15 -0.22
C THR A 93 15.84 -2.83 -0.82
N ALA A 94 16.71 -2.91 -1.82
CA ALA A 94 17.31 -1.73 -2.43
C ALA A 94 16.27 -0.85 -3.15
N TYR A 95 15.28 -1.46 -3.81
CA TYR A 95 14.21 -0.72 -4.46
C TYR A 95 13.29 -0.04 -3.45
N LEU A 96 12.87 -0.74 -2.41
CA LEU A 96 12.01 -0.18 -1.37
C LEU A 96 12.71 0.96 -0.60
N ASN A 97 14.00 0.82 -0.31
CA ASN A 97 14.79 1.88 0.31
C ASN A 97 14.87 3.12 -0.59
N LEU A 98 15.08 2.92 -1.90
CA LEU A 98 15.06 4.03 -2.85
C LEU A 98 13.71 4.75 -2.88
N LEU A 99 12.58 4.01 -2.86
CA LEU A 99 11.25 4.63 -2.80
C LEU A 99 11.06 5.45 -1.52
N ASP A 100 11.47 4.92 -0.39
CA ASP A 100 11.38 5.57 0.92
C ASP A 100 12.17 6.88 0.96
N GLU A 101 13.42 6.82 0.50
CA GLU A 101 14.29 8.00 0.37
C GLU A 101 13.70 9.07 -0.56
N LEU A 102 13.20 8.66 -1.72
CA LEU A 102 12.65 9.60 -2.71
C LEU A 102 11.34 10.23 -2.23
N VAL A 103 10.46 9.47 -1.59
CA VAL A 103 9.23 10.02 -0.99
C VAL A 103 9.56 10.99 0.12
N THR A 104 10.53 10.68 0.97
CA THR A 104 11.02 11.58 2.04
C THR A 104 11.57 12.88 1.44
N GLN A 105 12.37 12.78 0.37
CA GLN A 105 12.90 13.95 -0.34
C GLN A 105 11.78 14.80 -0.95
N GLN A 106 10.84 14.18 -1.66
CA GLN A 106 9.69 14.88 -2.27
C GLN A 106 8.84 15.61 -1.22
N MET A 107 8.64 15.01 -0.05
CA MET A 107 7.92 15.64 1.05
C MET A 107 8.67 16.86 1.58
N ALA A 108 9.98 16.74 1.82
CA ALA A 108 10.80 17.85 2.29
C ALA A 108 10.87 19.01 1.29
N GLU A 109 10.96 18.71 -0.01
CA GLU A 109 10.92 19.70 -1.08
C GLU A 109 9.56 20.42 -1.15
N MET A 110 8.46 19.69 -0.95
CA MET A 110 7.12 20.23 -0.97
C MET A 110 6.85 21.15 0.24
N GLN A 111 7.33 20.78 1.44
CA GLN A 111 7.21 21.60 2.65
C GLN A 111 7.97 22.95 2.55
N GLN A 112 8.88 23.09 1.61
CA GLN A 112 9.61 24.34 1.35
C GLN A 112 8.93 25.25 0.31
N GLN A 113 7.84 24.80 -0.30
CA GLN A 113 7.08 25.60 -1.27
C GLN A 113 6.26 26.68 -0.56
N ASP A 114 5.90 27.72 -1.30
CA ASP A 114 4.96 28.71 -0.82
C ASP A 114 3.51 28.23 -0.96
N PHE A 115 2.61 28.68 -0.08
CA PHE A 115 1.17 28.46 -0.17
C PHE A 115 0.54 29.25 -1.33
N THR A 116 1.04 29.03 -2.54
CA THR A 116 0.51 29.65 -3.76
C THR A 116 -0.54 28.74 -4.41
N HIS A 117 -1.54 29.34 -5.03
CA HIS A 117 -2.59 28.58 -5.71
C HIS A 117 -2.00 27.62 -6.78
N GLY A 118 -2.37 26.35 -6.69
CA GLY A 118 -1.93 25.30 -7.60
C GLY A 118 -0.56 24.71 -7.32
N SER A 119 0.16 25.17 -6.28
CA SER A 119 1.38 24.48 -5.82
C SER A 119 1.07 23.10 -5.29
N ASP A 120 2.03 22.19 -5.27
CA ASP A 120 1.84 20.86 -4.72
C ASP A 120 1.54 20.92 -3.21
N LEU A 121 2.11 21.90 -2.51
CA LEU A 121 1.81 22.16 -1.11
C LEU A 121 0.31 22.49 -0.88
N THR A 122 -0.27 23.39 -1.68
CA THR A 122 -1.71 23.70 -1.56
C THR A 122 -2.59 22.53 -1.96
N LYS A 123 -2.22 21.77 -2.98
CA LYS A 123 -2.95 20.54 -3.38
C LYS A 123 -2.99 19.50 -2.26
N TYR A 124 -1.93 19.36 -1.47
CA TYR A 124 -1.94 18.45 -0.33
C TYR A 124 -3.15 18.70 0.58
N PHE A 125 -3.36 19.95 1.00
CA PHE A 125 -4.45 20.32 1.90
C PHE A 125 -5.83 20.34 1.19
N GLU A 126 -5.87 20.75 -0.06
CA GLU A 126 -7.11 20.81 -0.85
C GLU A 126 -7.69 19.42 -1.17
N MET A 127 -6.85 18.39 -1.24
CA MET A 127 -7.28 17.01 -1.46
C MET A 127 -7.66 16.28 -0.17
N LEU A 128 -7.42 16.82 1.02
CA LEU A 128 -7.83 16.20 2.28
C LEU A 128 -9.35 16.06 2.38
N PRO A 129 -9.87 15.07 3.12
CA PRO A 129 -11.29 14.93 3.39
C PRO A 129 -11.90 16.19 3.99
N GLU A 130 -13.17 16.47 3.68
CA GLU A 130 -13.87 17.69 4.14
C GLU A 130 -13.91 17.81 5.66
N ASN A 131 -14.00 16.70 6.36
CA ASN A 131 -14.01 16.60 7.82
C ASN A 131 -12.63 16.47 8.46
N SER A 132 -11.56 16.72 7.70
CA SER A 132 -10.18 16.67 8.22
C SER A 132 -9.87 17.94 9.04
N PRO A 133 -9.44 17.81 10.31
CA PRO A 133 -9.02 18.98 11.11
C PRO A 133 -7.90 19.79 10.43
N LEU A 134 -7.01 19.10 9.73
CA LEU A 134 -5.92 19.75 9.01
C LEU A 134 -6.42 20.57 7.80
N ARG A 135 -7.51 20.12 7.15
CA ARG A 135 -8.17 20.91 6.10
C ARG A 135 -8.88 22.13 6.68
N GLU A 136 -9.54 22.00 7.80
CA GLU A 136 -10.17 23.12 8.50
C GLU A 136 -9.12 24.19 8.86
N GLN A 137 -7.98 23.80 9.43
CA GLN A 137 -6.89 24.71 9.74
C GLN A 137 -6.29 25.38 8.48
N TYR A 138 -6.20 24.64 7.36
CA TYR A 138 -5.81 25.22 6.07
C TYR A 138 -6.77 26.29 5.57
N LEU A 139 -8.08 26.07 5.71
CA LEU A 139 -9.11 27.06 5.35
C LEU A 139 -9.02 28.28 6.25
N GLU A 140 -8.82 28.12 7.56
CA GLU A 140 -8.57 29.22 8.51
C GLU A 140 -7.35 30.06 8.10
N MET A 141 -6.25 29.39 7.75
CA MET A 141 -5.03 30.04 7.24
C MET A 141 -5.31 30.90 6.00
N LYS A 142 -6.18 30.42 5.07
CA LYS A 142 -6.53 31.17 3.85
C LYS A 142 -7.32 32.44 4.16
N GLU A 143 -8.24 32.39 5.13
CA GLU A 143 -9.14 33.49 5.50
C GLU A 143 -8.46 34.51 6.42
N THR A 144 -7.43 34.11 7.13
CA THR A 144 -6.73 34.98 8.10
C THR A 144 -6.03 36.14 7.41
N THR A 145 -6.29 37.35 7.94
CA THR A 145 -5.69 38.63 7.50
C THR A 145 -4.51 39.07 8.36
N ASP A 146 -4.36 38.52 9.56
CA ASP A 146 -3.22 38.78 10.46
C ASP A 146 -1.98 38.04 9.91
N PRO A 147 -0.92 38.77 9.53
CA PRO A 147 0.28 38.19 8.95
C PRO A 147 1.01 37.22 9.90
N PHE A 148 1.07 37.56 11.22
CA PHE A 148 1.75 36.73 12.19
C PHE A 148 1.01 35.40 12.45
N TRP A 149 -0.30 35.52 12.63
CA TRP A 149 -1.15 34.31 12.78
C TRP A 149 -1.13 33.43 11.53
N LYS A 150 -1.18 34.05 10.36
CA LYS A 150 -1.07 33.34 9.08
C LYS A 150 0.23 32.56 8.97
N GLN A 151 1.36 33.19 9.28
CA GLN A 151 2.65 32.51 9.26
C GLN A 151 2.69 31.36 10.27
N HIS A 152 2.18 31.54 11.48
CA HIS A 152 2.10 30.49 12.48
C HIS A 152 1.30 29.27 11.98
N LEU A 153 0.12 29.48 11.40
CA LEU A 153 -0.68 28.41 10.80
C LEU A 153 0.04 27.72 9.65
N GLN A 154 0.79 28.44 8.82
CA GLN A 154 1.58 27.84 7.73
C GLN A 154 2.67 26.92 8.28
N GLU A 155 3.37 27.30 9.33
CA GLU A 155 4.40 26.49 9.99
C GLU A 155 3.79 25.22 10.61
N GLU A 156 2.69 25.35 11.34
CA GLU A 156 1.98 24.20 11.93
C GLU A 156 1.45 23.24 10.85
N LEU A 157 0.87 23.77 9.77
CA LEU A 157 0.39 22.96 8.64
C LEU A 157 1.53 22.15 8.01
N CYS A 158 2.68 22.79 7.73
CA CYS A 158 3.84 22.09 7.17
C CYS A 158 4.38 21.00 8.13
N ASP A 159 4.43 21.30 9.44
CA ASP A 159 4.90 20.35 10.45
C ASP A 159 3.95 19.15 10.64
N ALA A 160 2.66 19.32 10.36
CA ALA A 160 1.63 18.29 10.47
C ALA A 160 1.50 17.40 9.22
N MET A 161 2.16 17.74 8.11
CA MET A 161 2.14 16.95 6.89
C MET A 161 2.80 15.59 7.10
N VAL A 162 2.14 14.53 6.63
CA VAL A 162 2.67 13.17 6.63
C VAL A 162 2.52 12.54 5.24
N PRO A 163 3.51 11.79 4.76
CA PRO A 163 3.38 11.08 3.50
C PRO A 163 2.38 9.93 3.60
N GLY A 164 1.83 9.53 2.47
CA GLY A 164 1.06 8.29 2.35
C GLY A 164 1.96 7.06 2.54
N SER A 165 1.38 5.98 3.05
CA SER A 165 2.08 4.72 3.28
C SER A 165 2.53 4.07 1.96
N ILE A 166 3.73 3.48 1.96
CA ILE A 166 4.26 2.63 0.89
C ILE A 166 3.96 1.18 1.26
N ASP A 167 2.73 0.74 1.06
CA ASP A 167 2.37 -0.65 1.36
C ASP A 167 2.94 -1.61 0.32
N VAL A 168 3.24 -2.83 0.74
CA VAL A 168 3.94 -3.81 -0.10
C VAL A 168 3.10 -5.06 -0.29
N ASN A 169 2.72 -5.38 -1.52
CA ASN A 169 1.93 -6.56 -1.84
C ASN A 169 2.80 -7.75 -2.24
N ILE A 170 2.62 -8.87 -1.57
CA ILE A 170 3.19 -10.17 -1.94
C ILE A 170 2.06 -11.09 -2.37
N MET A 171 2.15 -11.59 -3.61
CA MET A 171 1.18 -12.55 -4.14
C MET A 171 1.50 -13.96 -3.60
N THR A 172 0.73 -14.40 -2.62
CA THR A 172 0.98 -15.66 -1.89
C THR A 172 0.95 -16.92 -2.76
N LYS A 173 0.29 -16.86 -3.93
CA LYS A 173 0.22 -17.96 -4.90
C LYS A 173 1.41 -18.03 -5.86
N LEU A 174 2.19 -16.97 -6.00
CA LEU A 174 3.36 -16.89 -6.87
C LEU A 174 4.63 -17.21 -6.08
N ASP A 175 4.62 -18.32 -5.38
CA ASP A 175 5.76 -18.78 -4.57
C ASP A 175 6.55 -19.85 -5.36
N LYS A 176 7.31 -19.40 -6.35
CA LYS A 176 8.14 -20.27 -7.19
C LYS A 176 9.40 -20.68 -6.46
N ALA A 177 9.72 -21.97 -6.52
CA ALA A 177 11.02 -22.48 -6.10
C ALA A 177 12.12 -22.04 -7.08
N ASN A 178 13.30 -21.76 -6.56
CA ASN A 178 14.45 -21.30 -7.33
C ASN A 178 15.59 -22.32 -7.32
N TYR A 179 16.44 -22.24 -8.33
CA TYR A 179 17.56 -23.14 -8.55
C TYR A 179 18.87 -22.36 -8.61
N ASP A 180 19.96 -23.01 -8.22
CA ASP A 180 21.29 -22.46 -8.39
C ASP A 180 21.77 -22.57 -9.85
N ARG A 181 23.04 -22.18 -10.11
CA ARG A 181 23.63 -22.21 -11.47
C ARG A 181 23.87 -23.61 -11.99
N ASN A 182 23.92 -24.60 -11.13
CA ASN A 182 24.10 -26.00 -11.49
C ASN A 182 22.77 -26.69 -11.79
N GLY A 183 21.64 -25.99 -11.52
CA GLY A 183 20.31 -26.56 -11.64
C GLY A 183 19.85 -27.27 -10.36
N ASP A 184 20.57 -27.15 -9.27
CA ASP A 184 20.18 -27.71 -7.98
C ASP A 184 19.15 -26.81 -7.28
N LEU A 185 18.16 -27.43 -6.65
CA LEU A 185 17.10 -26.72 -5.94
C LEU A 185 17.69 -25.95 -4.75
N LEU A 186 17.46 -24.63 -4.73
CA LEU A 186 17.84 -23.80 -3.59
C LEU A 186 16.97 -24.13 -2.35
N PRO A 187 17.49 -23.88 -1.13
CA PRO A 187 16.71 -23.92 0.08
C PRO A 187 15.42 -23.12 -0.02
N GLN A 188 14.39 -23.53 0.69
CA GLN A 188 13.04 -23.00 0.58
C GLN A 188 12.94 -21.48 0.82
N GLU A 189 13.78 -20.93 1.68
CA GLU A 189 13.84 -19.49 1.96
C GLU A 189 14.20 -18.61 0.76
N TYR A 190 14.72 -19.21 -0.32
CA TYR A 190 15.03 -18.52 -1.58
C TYR A 190 13.85 -18.58 -2.59
N SER A 191 12.69 -19.10 -2.20
CA SER A 191 11.49 -18.98 -3.05
C SER A 191 11.08 -17.52 -3.24
N ASP A 192 10.35 -17.23 -4.31
CA ASP A 192 10.04 -15.84 -4.68
C ASP A 192 9.31 -15.08 -3.58
N ALA A 193 8.28 -15.68 -2.96
CA ALA A 193 7.51 -15.02 -1.92
C ALA A 193 8.31 -14.82 -0.63
N LEU A 194 9.14 -15.79 -0.24
CA LEU A 194 9.98 -15.69 0.96
C LEU A 194 11.12 -14.69 0.77
N ALA A 195 11.73 -14.66 -0.42
CA ALA A 195 12.72 -13.65 -0.78
C ALA A 195 12.12 -12.23 -0.78
N ALA A 196 10.89 -12.07 -1.31
CA ALA A 196 10.19 -10.80 -1.28
C ALA A 196 9.88 -10.33 0.15
N LEU A 197 9.39 -11.24 1.02
CA LEU A 197 9.14 -10.93 2.43
C LEU A 197 10.43 -10.54 3.17
N ARG A 198 11.52 -11.28 2.95
CA ARG A 198 12.82 -10.96 3.53
C ARG A 198 13.34 -9.61 3.05
N GLY A 199 13.18 -9.31 1.77
CA GLY A 199 13.55 -8.01 1.21
C GLY A 199 12.75 -6.87 1.82
N PHE A 200 11.45 -7.03 2.02
CA PHE A 200 10.63 -6.04 2.73
C PHE A 200 11.04 -5.92 4.20
N ALA A 201 11.20 -7.04 4.91
CA ALA A 201 11.59 -7.02 6.32
C ALA A 201 12.91 -6.28 6.57
N ASN A 202 13.86 -6.35 5.63
CA ASN A 202 15.16 -5.70 5.70
C ASN A 202 15.17 -4.27 5.14
N SER A 203 14.07 -3.78 4.55
CA SER A 203 13.99 -2.42 4.02
C SER A 203 13.76 -1.39 5.11
N THR A 204 14.03 -0.11 4.81
CA THR A 204 13.72 1.03 5.69
C THR A 204 12.25 1.38 5.74
N VAL A 205 11.44 0.91 4.78
CA VAL A 205 10.02 1.22 4.69
C VAL A 205 9.27 0.72 5.92
N ARG A 206 8.58 1.61 6.60
CA ARG A 206 7.73 1.33 7.78
C ARG A 206 6.27 1.34 7.36
N SER A 207 5.75 0.19 6.95
CA SER A 207 4.41 0.06 6.41
C SER A 207 3.87 -1.36 6.57
N SER A 208 2.82 -1.69 5.83
CA SER A 208 2.20 -3.00 5.88
C SER A 208 2.64 -3.89 4.72
N VAL A 209 2.94 -5.16 5.02
CA VAL A 209 2.94 -6.20 4.00
C VAL A 209 1.51 -6.71 3.80
N ILE A 210 1.07 -6.72 2.54
CA ILE A 210 -0.26 -7.17 2.14
C ILE A 210 -0.13 -8.55 1.52
N PHE A 211 -0.75 -9.55 2.12
CA PHE A 211 -0.86 -10.88 1.55
C PHE A 211 -2.12 -10.98 0.70
N SER A 212 -1.90 -11.14 -0.62
CA SER A 212 -3.00 -11.21 -1.58
C SER A 212 -3.42 -12.65 -1.86
N ALA A 213 -4.72 -12.81 -2.03
CA ALA A 213 -5.46 -13.95 -2.54
C ALA A 213 -4.90 -15.34 -2.21
N GLY A 214 -5.23 -15.85 -1.05
CA GLY A 214 -4.93 -17.21 -0.63
C GLY A 214 -4.00 -17.30 0.57
N MET A 215 -4.01 -18.45 1.17
CA MET A 215 -3.23 -18.76 2.37
C MET A 215 -1.94 -19.48 1.97
N ASN A 216 -0.79 -18.96 2.39
CA ASN A 216 0.50 -19.63 2.25
C ASN A 216 1.11 -19.85 3.65
N MET A 217 1.02 -21.08 4.15
CA MET A 217 1.45 -21.44 5.49
C MET A 217 2.96 -21.26 5.70
N ARG A 218 3.77 -21.43 4.64
CA ARG A 218 5.22 -21.23 4.69
C ARG A 218 5.56 -19.76 4.89
N LEU A 219 4.92 -18.90 4.08
CA LEU A 219 5.10 -17.46 4.16
C LEU A 219 4.66 -16.92 5.54
N TYR A 220 3.54 -17.42 6.08
CA TYR A 220 3.07 -17.05 7.41
C TYR A 220 4.01 -17.52 8.53
N GLY A 221 4.59 -18.72 8.38
CA GLY A 221 5.64 -19.20 9.29
C GLY A 221 6.92 -18.39 9.21
N TYR A 222 7.28 -17.91 8.03
CA TYR A 222 8.51 -17.16 7.80
C TYR A 222 8.52 -15.78 8.46
N LEU A 223 7.33 -15.16 8.67
CA LEU A 223 7.20 -13.89 9.42
C LEU A 223 7.82 -13.96 10.81
N GLU A 224 7.78 -15.14 11.45
CA GLU A 224 8.28 -15.33 12.82
C GLU A 224 9.80 -15.05 12.95
N ASN A 225 10.54 -15.06 11.85
CA ASN A 225 11.98 -14.83 11.82
C ASN A 225 12.37 -13.35 11.89
N PHE A 226 11.40 -12.42 11.75
CA PHE A 226 11.69 -10.99 11.62
C PHE A 226 11.14 -10.22 12.81
N LYS A 227 12.04 -9.56 13.56
CA LYS A 227 11.69 -8.78 14.75
C LYS A 227 10.77 -7.60 14.45
N CYS A 228 10.85 -7.04 13.23
CA CYS A 228 10.06 -5.87 12.81
C CYS A 228 8.53 -6.12 12.78
N PHE A 229 8.08 -7.37 12.82
CA PHE A 229 6.65 -7.72 12.92
C PHE A 229 6.15 -7.94 14.35
N TYR A 230 7.03 -7.88 15.34
CA TYR A 230 6.67 -7.94 16.74
C TYR A 230 6.59 -6.55 17.34
N PRO A 231 5.78 -6.35 18.39
CA PRO A 231 5.73 -5.06 19.07
C PRO A 231 7.07 -4.75 19.74
N ASP A 232 7.43 -3.49 19.79
CA ASP A 232 8.52 -2.98 20.63
C ASP A 232 8.07 -2.85 22.10
N VAL A 233 8.92 -2.26 22.93
CA VAL A 233 8.67 -2.08 24.36
C VAL A 233 7.46 -1.17 24.68
N ASP A 234 7.11 -0.29 23.75
CA ASP A 234 5.99 0.64 23.84
C ASP A 234 4.71 0.08 23.16
N GLY A 235 4.82 -1.09 22.55
CA GLY A 235 3.71 -1.76 21.86
C GLY A 235 3.55 -1.35 20.39
N TYR A 236 4.51 -0.64 19.78
CA TYR A 236 4.49 -0.26 18.38
C TYR A 236 5.07 -1.34 17.48
N PHE A 237 4.51 -1.45 16.28
CA PHE A 237 5.00 -2.34 15.23
C PHE A 237 5.76 -1.53 14.18
N GLU A 238 7.01 -1.89 13.93
CA GLU A 238 7.80 -1.28 12.86
C GLU A 238 7.19 -1.58 11.49
N LYS A 239 6.76 -2.83 11.30
CA LYS A 239 6.06 -3.30 10.10
C LYS A 239 4.81 -4.05 10.49
N THR A 240 3.75 -3.89 9.71
CA THR A 240 2.45 -4.46 9.99
C THR A 240 2.04 -5.50 8.94
N VAL A 241 0.99 -6.24 9.22
CA VAL A 241 0.45 -7.28 8.32
C VAL A 241 -0.99 -6.95 7.96
N THR A 242 -1.26 -6.86 6.66
CA THR A 242 -2.58 -6.76 6.07
C THR A 242 -2.92 -8.05 5.35
N ILE A 243 -4.12 -8.58 5.55
CA ILE A 243 -4.61 -9.74 4.81
C ILE A 243 -5.78 -9.34 3.93
N LYS A 244 -5.68 -9.66 2.64
CA LYS A 244 -6.80 -9.56 1.71
C LYS A 244 -7.71 -10.77 1.88
N VAL A 245 -8.99 -10.53 2.09
CA VAL A 245 -9.99 -11.56 2.36
C VAL A 245 -11.24 -11.34 1.52
N SER A 246 -11.87 -12.44 1.11
CA SER A 246 -13.15 -12.44 0.37
C SER A 246 -14.37 -12.62 1.27
N ASP A 247 -14.18 -13.04 2.52
CA ASP A 247 -15.24 -13.37 3.45
C ASP A 247 -14.73 -13.36 4.91
N TYR A 248 -15.67 -13.33 5.85
CA TYR A 248 -15.39 -13.31 7.30
C TYR A 248 -14.68 -14.58 7.78
N ARG A 249 -15.08 -15.74 7.28
CA ARG A 249 -14.47 -17.02 7.66
C ARG A 249 -12.99 -17.06 7.28
N SER A 250 -12.66 -16.54 6.11
CA SER A 250 -11.27 -16.42 5.64
C SER A 250 -10.46 -15.52 6.56
N ALA A 251 -11.00 -14.36 6.97
CA ALA A 251 -10.37 -13.46 7.93
C ALA A 251 -10.12 -14.15 9.29
N MET A 252 -11.13 -14.81 9.82
CA MET A 252 -11.05 -15.53 11.09
C MET A 252 -9.97 -16.62 11.06
N VAL A 253 -9.96 -17.47 10.05
CA VAL A 253 -9.01 -18.59 9.94
C VAL A 253 -7.59 -18.08 9.81
N GLN A 254 -7.34 -17.16 8.89
CA GLN A 254 -6.00 -16.62 8.64
C GLN A 254 -5.51 -15.78 9.83
N GLY A 255 -6.39 -14.97 10.41
CA GLY A 255 -6.09 -14.17 11.60
C GLY A 255 -5.68 -15.05 12.80
N LYS A 256 -6.41 -16.13 13.07
CA LYS A 256 -6.07 -17.08 14.15
C LYS A 256 -4.74 -17.79 13.91
N ILE A 257 -4.42 -18.14 12.67
CA ILE A 257 -3.12 -18.74 12.33
C ILE A 257 -1.97 -17.79 12.65
N LEU A 258 -2.06 -16.54 12.23
CA LEU A 258 -1.03 -15.53 12.48
C LEU A 258 -0.96 -15.13 13.96
N ALA A 259 -2.09 -14.92 14.61
CA ALA A 259 -2.12 -14.61 16.04
C ALA A 259 -1.44 -15.69 16.89
N LYS A 260 -1.68 -16.98 16.61
CA LYS A 260 -0.99 -18.10 17.28
C LYS A 260 0.52 -18.14 17.03
N LYS A 261 1.01 -17.44 16.02
CA LYS A 261 2.45 -17.26 15.74
C LYS A 261 3.03 -16.00 16.40
N GLY A 262 2.20 -15.22 17.12
CA GLY A 262 2.60 -13.94 17.69
C GLY A 262 2.71 -12.84 16.65
N ILE A 263 2.00 -12.95 15.52
CA ILE A 263 1.92 -11.94 14.47
C ILE A 263 0.53 -11.30 14.50
N TRP A 264 0.49 -9.98 14.67
CA TRP A 264 -0.76 -9.23 14.68
C TRP A 264 -1.19 -8.88 13.24
N VAL A 265 -2.47 -9.16 12.92
CA VAL A 265 -3.08 -8.69 11.68
C VAL A 265 -3.65 -7.30 11.93
N SER A 266 -2.97 -6.28 11.41
CA SER A 266 -3.34 -4.88 11.62
C SER A 266 -4.47 -4.41 10.72
N GLU A 267 -4.73 -5.12 9.62
CA GLU A 267 -5.79 -4.78 8.69
C GLU A 267 -6.37 -6.04 8.01
N PHE A 268 -7.69 -6.13 7.97
CA PHE A 268 -8.40 -6.98 7.02
C PHE A 268 -8.90 -6.13 5.86
N ARG A 269 -8.40 -6.43 4.65
CA ARG A 269 -8.78 -5.76 3.42
C ARG A 269 -9.76 -6.63 2.66
N ILE A 270 -11.04 -6.25 2.70
CA ILE A 270 -12.11 -6.98 2.04
C ILE A 270 -12.08 -6.64 0.55
N GLU A 271 -11.89 -7.65 -0.27
CA GLU A 271 -11.92 -7.53 -1.72
C GLU A 271 -13.06 -8.36 -2.27
N SER A 272 -13.99 -7.72 -2.97
CA SER A 272 -15.07 -8.42 -3.66
C SER A 272 -14.51 -9.36 -4.70
N GLY A 273 -14.93 -10.62 -4.65
CA GLY A 273 -14.57 -11.62 -5.63
C GLY A 273 -14.92 -11.27 -7.07
N LEU A 274 -15.94 -10.46 -7.27
CA LEU A 274 -16.41 -10.01 -8.59
C LEU A 274 -15.57 -8.85 -9.15
N ASN A 275 -14.83 -8.13 -8.30
CA ASN A 275 -14.19 -6.86 -8.67
C ASN A 275 -12.66 -6.88 -8.61
N CYS A 276 -12.05 -8.00 -8.23
CA CYS A 276 -10.60 -8.11 -8.07
C CYS A 276 -9.84 -8.63 -9.31
N GLY A 277 -10.40 -8.45 -10.50
CA GLY A 277 -9.68 -8.73 -11.75
C GLY A 277 -9.30 -10.20 -11.97
N GLY A 278 -10.12 -11.16 -11.58
CA GLY A 278 -9.97 -12.56 -11.98
C GLY A 278 -9.21 -13.46 -11.00
N HIS A 279 -8.89 -12.99 -9.82
CA HIS A 279 -8.30 -13.81 -8.75
C HIS A 279 -9.29 -14.22 -7.66
N ALA A 280 -10.55 -13.85 -7.83
CA ALA A 280 -11.58 -14.28 -6.93
C ALA A 280 -11.83 -15.77 -7.13
N PHE A 281 -11.74 -16.49 -6.06
CA PHE A 281 -12.49 -17.72 -5.98
C PHE A 281 -13.96 -17.28 -5.89
N ALA A 282 -14.70 -17.43 -6.98
CA ALA A 282 -16.14 -17.41 -6.91
C ALA A 282 -16.53 -18.60 -6.02
N THR A 283 -16.57 -18.37 -4.73
CA THR A 283 -17.46 -19.15 -3.87
C THR A 283 -18.86 -18.77 -4.28
N ASP A 284 -19.81 -19.70 -4.23
CA ASP A 284 -21.20 -19.48 -4.58
C ASP A 284 -21.69 -18.14 -3.99
N GLY A 285 -21.43 -17.10 -4.71
CA GLY A 285 -22.04 -15.82 -4.85
C GLY A 285 -22.45 -15.02 -3.64
N TYR A 286 -21.63 -14.78 -2.64
CA TYR A 286 -21.94 -13.68 -1.74
C TYR A 286 -21.55 -12.34 -2.38
N LEU A 287 -22.53 -11.49 -2.59
CA LEU A 287 -22.33 -10.08 -2.86
C LEU A 287 -21.61 -9.44 -1.68
N ILE A 288 -20.86 -8.39 -1.92
CA ILE A 288 -20.03 -7.72 -0.89
C ILE A 288 -20.87 -7.23 0.31
N GLY A 289 -22.13 -6.82 0.11
CA GLY A 289 -23.01 -6.33 1.17
C GLY A 289 -23.21 -7.32 2.33
N PRO A 290 -23.64 -8.55 2.10
CA PRO A 290 -23.76 -9.57 3.15
C PRO A 290 -22.44 -9.87 3.86
N ILE A 291 -21.31 -9.85 3.13
CA ILE A 291 -19.99 -10.04 3.72
C ILE A 291 -19.65 -8.90 4.67
N LEU A 292 -19.85 -7.66 4.25
CA LEU A 292 -19.60 -6.49 5.08
C LEU A 292 -20.51 -6.44 6.32
N GLU A 293 -21.78 -6.88 6.19
CA GLU A 293 -22.69 -6.97 7.31
C GLU A 293 -22.21 -8.00 8.37
N GLU A 294 -21.69 -9.14 7.93
CA GLU A 294 -21.09 -10.13 8.84
C GLU A 294 -19.86 -9.57 9.57
N PHE A 295 -19.00 -8.83 8.87
CA PHE A 295 -17.87 -8.13 9.50
C PHE A 295 -18.34 -7.07 10.49
N LYS A 296 -19.30 -6.24 10.14
CA LYS A 296 -19.87 -5.21 11.01
C LYS A 296 -20.36 -5.78 12.34
N GLN A 297 -21.07 -6.91 12.29
CA GLN A 297 -21.61 -7.55 13.46
C GLN A 297 -20.56 -8.25 14.34
N ASN A 298 -19.49 -8.77 13.75
CA ASN A 298 -18.56 -9.66 14.43
C ASN A 298 -17.14 -9.11 14.58
N ARG A 299 -16.84 -7.92 14.03
CA ARG A 299 -15.48 -7.32 13.98
C ARG A 299 -14.83 -7.28 15.36
N GLU A 300 -15.53 -6.76 16.36
CA GLU A 300 -14.97 -6.57 17.69
C GLU A 300 -14.72 -7.90 18.40
N ALA A 301 -15.64 -8.85 18.29
CA ALA A 301 -15.46 -10.19 18.84
C ALA A 301 -14.24 -10.90 18.22
N LEU A 302 -14.06 -10.77 16.90
CA LEU A 302 -12.89 -11.32 16.22
C LEU A 302 -11.60 -10.66 16.71
N ARG A 303 -11.58 -9.32 16.82
CA ARG A 303 -10.41 -8.56 17.28
C ARG A 303 -9.96 -9.00 18.68
N LEU A 304 -10.89 -9.16 19.60
CA LEU A 304 -10.62 -9.60 20.97
C LEU A 304 -10.14 -11.07 21.02
N GLU A 305 -10.74 -11.94 20.23
CA GLU A 305 -10.30 -13.35 20.14
C GLU A 305 -8.87 -13.43 19.57
N LEU A 306 -8.57 -12.69 18.51
CA LEU A 306 -7.23 -12.64 17.92
C LEU A 306 -6.21 -12.08 18.92
N TYR A 307 -6.57 -11.04 19.67
CA TYR A 307 -5.69 -10.47 20.68
C TYR A 307 -5.37 -11.47 21.80
N SER A 308 -6.34 -12.25 22.26
CA SER A 308 -6.11 -13.30 23.25
C SER A 308 -5.09 -14.34 22.76
N LEU A 309 -5.22 -14.81 21.52
CA LEU A 309 -4.29 -15.77 20.91
C LEU A 309 -2.90 -15.16 20.70
N PHE A 310 -2.85 -13.91 20.22
CA PHE A 310 -1.63 -13.15 19.98
C PHE A 310 -0.85 -12.94 21.29
N SER A 311 -1.50 -12.45 22.34
CA SER A 311 -0.87 -12.20 23.64
C SER A 311 -0.34 -13.49 24.28
N ALA A 312 -1.08 -14.59 24.18
CA ALA A 312 -0.62 -15.89 24.65
C ALA A 312 0.63 -16.38 23.87
N ALA A 313 0.66 -16.16 22.55
CA ALA A 313 1.80 -16.53 21.73
C ALA A 313 3.04 -15.69 22.03
N LEU A 314 2.89 -14.37 22.24
CA LEU A 314 4.00 -13.50 22.65
C LEU A 314 4.56 -13.90 24.01
N ALA A 315 3.69 -14.17 25.00
CA ALA A 315 4.11 -14.62 26.32
C ALA A 315 4.91 -15.94 26.23
N ALA A 316 4.47 -16.90 25.42
CA ALA A 316 5.20 -18.15 25.18
C ALA A 316 6.57 -17.95 24.54
N LYS A 317 6.76 -16.87 23.78
CA LYS A 317 8.05 -16.48 23.16
C LYS A 317 8.90 -15.59 24.08
N GLY A 318 8.40 -15.20 25.24
CA GLY A 318 9.09 -14.25 26.14
C GLY A 318 9.14 -12.82 25.59
N ILE A 319 8.23 -12.48 24.67
CA ILE A 319 8.11 -11.13 24.08
C ILE A 319 7.06 -10.36 24.87
N HIS A 320 7.39 -9.12 25.24
CA HIS A 320 6.42 -8.23 25.89
C HIS A 320 5.34 -7.83 24.90
N GLY A 321 4.08 -8.06 25.23
CA GLY A 321 2.94 -7.67 24.39
C GLY A 321 2.47 -6.25 24.68
N PRO A 322 1.72 -5.62 23.76
CA PRO A 322 1.13 -4.31 23.97
C PRO A 322 0.12 -4.36 25.14
N ALA A 323 0.12 -3.28 25.94
CA ALA A 323 -0.76 -3.17 27.11
C ALA A 323 -2.25 -3.07 26.75
N GLN A 324 -2.54 -2.60 25.54
CA GLN A 324 -3.89 -2.47 25.00
C GLN A 324 -4.04 -3.28 23.73
N VAL A 325 -5.28 -3.63 23.39
CA VAL A 325 -5.58 -4.32 22.13
C VAL A 325 -5.16 -3.42 20.96
N PRO A 326 -4.21 -3.85 20.10
CA PRO A 326 -3.76 -3.02 19.00
C PRO A 326 -4.90 -2.68 18.03
N VAL A 327 -4.74 -1.58 17.31
CA VAL A 327 -5.67 -1.20 16.25
C VAL A 327 -5.74 -2.31 15.20
N GLN A 328 -6.96 -2.61 14.75
CA GLN A 328 -7.22 -3.49 13.63
C GLN A 328 -8.19 -2.80 12.67
N ARG A 329 -7.68 -2.46 11.50
CA ARG A 329 -8.45 -1.77 10.47
C ARG A 329 -9.27 -2.75 9.65
N LEU A 330 -10.41 -2.27 9.17
CA LEU A 330 -11.23 -2.94 8.18
C LEU A 330 -11.34 -2.04 6.95
N THR A 331 -10.79 -2.46 5.83
CA THR A 331 -10.86 -1.69 4.59
C THR A 331 -11.56 -2.48 3.50
N VAL A 332 -12.13 -1.76 2.54
CA VAL A 332 -12.93 -2.34 1.46
C VAL A 332 -12.38 -1.87 0.12
N GLN A 333 -12.15 -2.78 -0.81
CA GLN A 333 -11.71 -2.41 -2.15
C GLN A 333 -12.45 -3.16 -3.24
N GLY A 334 -12.53 -2.53 -4.41
CA GLY A 334 -13.18 -3.08 -5.61
C GLY A 334 -14.67 -2.72 -5.69
N GLY A 335 -15.11 -2.34 -6.89
CA GLY A 335 -16.49 -1.99 -7.17
C GLY A 335 -16.99 -0.66 -6.65
N ILE A 336 -16.09 0.20 -6.16
CA ILE A 336 -16.43 1.55 -5.69
C ILE A 336 -16.22 2.52 -6.85
N GLY A 337 -17.28 3.22 -7.26
CA GLY A 337 -17.24 4.12 -8.41
C GLY A 337 -17.65 5.57 -8.07
N THR A 338 -18.22 5.81 -6.89
CA THR A 338 -18.73 7.12 -6.50
C THR A 338 -18.39 7.49 -5.06
N ALA A 339 -18.37 8.80 -4.77
CA ALA A 339 -18.19 9.31 -3.40
C ALA A 339 -19.33 8.86 -2.46
N GLN A 340 -20.55 8.71 -2.98
CA GLN A 340 -21.71 8.25 -2.19
C GLN A 340 -21.53 6.80 -1.74
N GLU A 341 -21.04 5.92 -2.61
CA GLU A 341 -20.70 4.53 -2.24
C GLU A 341 -19.59 4.48 -1.21
N GLN A 342 -18.56 5.31 -1.35
CA GLN A 342 -17.50 5.41 -0.33
C GLN A 342 -18.07 5.84 1.02
N ASN A 343 -18.84 6.92 1.07
CA ASN A 343 -19.43 7.41 2.32
C ASN A 343 -20.32 6.36 2.96
N PHE A 344 -21.12 5.64 2.17
CA PHE A 344 -21.94 4.54 2.67
C PHE A 344 -21.09 3.43 3.30
N LEU A 345 -19.94 3.07 2.70
CA LEU A 345 -19.03 2.06 3.27
C LEU A 345 -18.41 2.53 4.58
N LEU A 346 -18.01 3.80 4.66
CA LEU A 346 -17.42 4.37 5.86
C LEU A 346 -18.45 4.53 6.99
N GLU A 347 -19.60 5.08 6.70
CA GLU A 347 -20.61 5.44 7.70
C GLU A 347 -21.46 4.24 8.16
N TYR A 348 -21.98 3.46 7.19
CA TYR A 348 -22.89 2.36 7.51
C TYR A 348 -22.16 1.09 7.96
N TYR A 349 -21.13 0.69 7.24
CA TYR A 349 -20.37 -0.52 7.58
C TYR A 349 -19.21 -0.27 8.54
N GLY A 350 -18.86 0.98 8.80
CA GLY A 350 -17.76 1.34 9.69
C GLY A 350 -16.39 0.93 9.12
N ALA A 351 -16.25 0.95 7.78
CA ALA A 351 -14.96 0.74 7.15
C ALA A 351 -14.01 1.90 7.51
N ASP A 352 -12.74 1.58 7.77
CA ASP A 352 -11.74 2.59 8.12
C ASP A 352 -11.17 3.31 6.88
N ALA A 353 -11.22 2.65 5.72
CA ALA A 353 -10.85 3.25 4.44
C ALA A 353 -11.34 2.38 3.26
N THR A 354 -11.27 2.95 2.07
CA THR A 354 -11.64 2.29 0.81
C THR A 354 -10.46 2.22 -0.16
N GLY A 355 -10.44 1.21 -1.02
CA GLY A 355 -9.44 1.04 -2.08
C GLY A 355 -10.02 1.37 -3.46
N TRP A 356 -9.40 2.33 -4.15
CA TRP A 356 -9.82 2.79 -5.48
C TRP A 356 -8.77 2.46 -6.52
N GLY A 357 -9.09 1.58 -7.48
CA GLY A 357 -8.18 1.18 -8.55
C GLY A 357 -8.49 1.86 -9.87
N THR A 358 -9.57 1.45 -10.54
CA THR A 358 -9.91 1.87 -11.91
C THR A 358 -9.93 3.40 -12.12
N PRO A 359 -10.49 4.23 -11.21
CA PRO A 359 -10.46 5.69 -11.41
C PRO A 359 -9.04 6.25 -11.52
N PHE A 360 -8.07 5.68 -10.80
CA PHE A 360 -6.68 6.14 -10.84
C PHE A 360 -5.91 5.74 -12.11
N LEU A 361 -6.45 4.83 -12.93
CA LEU A 361 -5.91 4.59 -14.27
C LEU A 361 -6.13 5.77 -15.22
N LEU A 362 -7.12 6.63 -14.93
CA LEU A 362 -7.42 7.86 -15.66
C LEU A 362 -6.69 9.10 -15.13
N VAL A 363 -5.88 8.95 -14.08
CA VAL A 363 -5.14 10.05 -13.44
C VAL A 363 -3.65 9.88 -13.74
N PRO A 364 -3.09 10.60 -14.72
CA PRO A 364 -1.67 10.46 -15.12
C PRO A 364 -0.70 10.72 -13.97
N GLU A 365 -1.08 11.55 -13.01
CA GLU A 365 -0.29 11.86 -11.82
C GLU A 365 -0.22 10.69 -10.82
N ALA A 366 -1.13 9.72 -10.91
CA ALA A 366 -1.21 8.57 -10.00
C ALA A 366 -0.69 7.27 -10.63
N SER A 367 -0.82 7.10 -11.94
CA SER A 367 -0.40 5.88 -12.63
C SER A 367 0.17 6.17 -14.01
N THR A 368 1.04 5.28 -14.50
CA THR A 368 1.55 5.33 -15.86
C THR A 368 0.76 4.37 -16.74
N VAL A 369 -0.08 4.91 -17.59
CA VAL A 369 -0.82 4.19 -18.63
C VAL A 369 -0.33 4.73 -19.97
N ASP A 370 -0.14 3.87 -20.98
CA ASP A 370 0.25 4.31 -22.30
C ASP A 370 -0.80 5.24 -22.91
N GLU A 371 -0.35 6.24 -23.64
CA GLU A 371 -1.21 7.31 -24.17
C GLU A 371 -2.39 6.79 -25.01
N PRO A 372 -2.23 5.80 -25.91
CA PRO A 372 -3.37 5.24 -26.65
C PRO A 372 -4.42 4.62 -25.74
N THR A 373 -4.00 3.88 -24.71
CA THR A 373 -4.93 3.26 -23.74
C THR A 373 -5.63 4.32 -22.89
N LEU A 374 -4.92 5.38 -22.46
CA LEU A 374 -5.50 6.48 -21.70
C LEU A 374 -6.57 7.21 -22.51
N GLN A 375 -6.31 7.51 -23.77
CA GLN A 375 -7.28 8.13 -24.68
C GLN A 375 -8.51 7.24 -24.89
N GLN A 376 -8.32 5.94 -25.06
CA GLN A 376 -9.42 4.98 -25.17
C GLN A 376 -10.27 4.95 -23.90
N LEU A 377 -9.63 4.87 -22.73
CA LEU A 377 -10.32 4.86 -21.43
C LEU A 377 -11.15 6.14 -21.22
N SER A 378 -10.58 7.29 -21.51
CA SER A 378 -11.25 8.60 -21.33
C SER A 378 -12.40 8.82 -22.31
N ALA A 379 -12.35 8.24 -23.50
CA ALA A 379 -13.39 8.34 -24.53
C ALA A 379 -14.42 7.19 -24.49
N ALA A 380 -14.18 6.15 -23.69
CA ALA A 380 -14.96 4.91 -23.69
C ALA A 380 -16.44 5.13 -23.35
N LYS A 381 -17.29 4.45 -24.10
CA LYS A 381 -18.75 4.38 -23.91
C LYS A 381 -19.15 2.94 -23.60
N ALA A 382 -20.42 2.74 -23.25
CA ALA A 382 -20.95 1.40 -22.94
C ALA A 382 -20.66 0.36 -24.03
N ASP A 383 -20.73 0.76 -25.30
CA ASP A 383 -20.48 -0.13 -26.45
C ASP A 383 -19.02 -0.55 -26.62
N ASP A 384 -18.08 0.23 -26.04
CA ASP A 384 -16.65 -0.09 -26.06
C ASP A 384 -16.27 -1.13 -25.00
N LEU A 385 -17.19 -1.43 -24.09
CA LEU A 385 -17.02 -2.44 -23.06
C LEU A 385 -17.63 -3.78 -23.52
N PHE A 386 -17.06 -4.86 -23.04
CA PHE A 386 -17.63 -6.19 -23.21
C PHE A 386 -17.38 -7.07 -21.99
N LEU A 387 -18.28 -8.00 -21.77
CA LEU A 387 -18.10 -9.01 -20.73
C LEU A 387 -17.11 -10.07 -21.24
N SER A 388 -15.92 -10.05 -20.70
CA SER A 388 -14.85 -10.99 -21.07
C SER A 388 -14.98 -12.27 -20.26
N PRO A 389 -14.98 -13.45 -20.93
CA PRO A 389 -14.99 -14.75 -20.25
C PRO A 389 -13.59 -15.24 -19.88
N ILE A 390 -12.58 -14.39 -19.98
CA ILE A 390 -11.16 -14.76 -19.84
C ILE A 390 -10.78 -15.08 -18.38
N SER A 391 -11.65 -14.79 -17.43
CA SER A 391 -11.42 -15.10 -16.01
C SER A 391 -11.25 -16.61 -15.83
N PRO A 392 -10.19 -17.07 -15.16
CA PRO A 392 -9.97 -18.49 -14.87
C PRO A 392 -11.11 -19.15 -14.08
N LEU A 393 -11.95 -18.35 -13.46
CA LEU A 393 -13.07 -18.80 -12.62
C LEU A 393 -14.42 -18.75 -13.36
N GLY A 394 -14.41 -18.37 -14.64
CA GLY A 394 -15.63 -18.27 -15.44
C GLY A 394 -16.54 -17.08 -15.06
N VAL A 395 -16.11 -16.19 -14.17
CA VAL A 395 -16.86 -14.99 -13.83
C VAL A 395 -16.58 -13.92 -14.88
N PRO A 396 -17.58 -13.48 -15.67
CA PRO A 396 -17.38 -12.44 -16.66
C PRO A 396 -17.05 -11.10 -15.98
N PHE A 397 -16.14 -10.33 -16.56
CA PHE A 397 -15.84 -8.97 -16.12
C PHE A 397 -15.76 -8.01 -17.30
N ASN A 398 -16.04 -6.75 -17.07
CA ASN A 398 -15.98 -5.73 -18.10
C ASN A 398 -14.51 -5.50 -18.52
N SER A 399 -14.30 -5.58 -19.82
CA SER A 399 -13.04 -5.28 -20.47
C SER A 399 -13.24 -4.24 -21.57
N LEU A 400 -12.24 -3.36 -21.75
CA LEU A 400 -12.24 -2.41 -22.86
C LEU A 400 -11.76 -3.10 -24.13
N ARG A 401 -12.48 -2.88 -25.25
CA ARG A 401 -12.13 -3.44 -26.56
C ARG A 401 -10.92 -2.72 -27.16
N ASN A 402 -10.17 -3.45 -27.99
CA ASN A 402 -9.10 -2.90 -28.82
C ASN A 402 -8.01 -2.15 -28.07
N THR A 403 -7.75 -2.52 -26.80
CA THR A 403 -6.58 -1.99 -26.08
C THR A 403 -5.29 -2.48 -26.75
N SER A 404 -4.19 -1.75 -26.57
CA SER A 404 -2.87 -2.14 -27.08
C SER A 404 -2.48 -3.57 -26.68
N ASN A 405 -2.81 -3.98 -25.46
CA ASN A 405 -2.57 -5.34 -24.98
C ASN A 405 -3.46 -6.39 -25.68
N GLU A 406 -4.69 -6.06 -26.03
CA GLU A 406 -5.59 -6.97 -26.75
C GLU A 406 -5.11 -7.13 -28.21
N LEU A 407 -4.66 -6.07 -28.85
CA LEU A 407 -4.08 -6.10 -30.19
C LEU A 407 -2.81 -6.96 -30.23
N LEU A 408 -1.89 -6.75 -29.30
CA LEU A 408 -0.68 -7.56 -29.16
C LEU A 408 -0.97 -9.05 -28.94
N LYS A 409 -2.05 -9.39 -28.21
CA LYS A 409 -2.46 -10.78 -28.04
C LYS A 409 -2.98 -11.40 -29.35
N LYS A 410 -3.71 -10.64 -30.14
CA LYS A 410 -4.17 -11.08 -31.46
C LYS A 410 -3.00 -11.33 -32.41
N GLU A 411 -2.06 -10.36 -32.48
CA GLU A 411 -0.84 -10.50 -33.31
C GLU A 411 0.03 -11.69 -32.93
N ARG A 412 0.00 -12.12 -31.67
CA ARG A 412 0.75 -13.30 -31.22
C ARG A 412 0.02 -14.61 -31.42
N ALA A 413 -1.27 -14.56 -31.64
CA ALA A 413 -2.12 -15.75 -31.86
C ALA A 413 -2.20 -16.12 -33.33
N ASP A 414 -2.03 -15.17 -34.24
CA ASP A 414 -1.90 -15.33 -35.69
C ASP A 414 -0.47 -15.75 -36.08
#